data_ad71ea10f70d4f84433dd7e58598f6fa
#
_entry.id   ad71ea10f70d4f84433dd7e58598f6fa
#
_cell.length_a   1.000
_cell.length_b   1.000
_cell.length_c   1.000
_cell.angle_alpha   90.00
_cell.angle_beta   90.00
_cell.angle_gamma   90.00
#
_symmetry.space_group_name_H-M   'P 1'
#
loop_
_entity.id
_entity.type
_entity.pdbx_description
1 polymer ?
#
loop_
_entity_poly.entity_id
_entity_poly.type
_entity_poly.pdbx_seq_one_letter_code
_entity_poly.pdbx_strand_id
1 'polypeptide(L)'
;MEMRMTDSLRQQAYAQAAAFVRTLDRRDPLALQRNWSLSPGVADEIIEMLDSYFAANQALSLAPLAEAFVPGQGGRCAVDVYATDCGPLGLECRLLADGRPGEATLHLEISGHEGALRLHYQYIGS
;
A
#
# COMPACT_ATOMS: atom_id res chain seq x y z
N MET A 1 2.37 -19.58 12.49
CA MET A 1 2.57 -18.70 13.64
C MET A 1 1.94 -17.34 13.31
N GLU A 2 1.04 -16.90 14.16
CA GLU A 2 0.38 -15.61 13.95
C GLU A 2 1.33 -14.46 14.24
N MET A 3 1.27 -13.44 13.37
CA MET A 3 1.99 -12.20 13.64
C MET A 3 1.22 -11.37 14.66
N ARG A 4 1.90 -10.98 15.74
CA ARG A 4 1.32 -10.03 16.68
C ARG A 4 1.43 -8.63 16.15
N MET A 5 0.34 -7.88 16.22
CA MET A 5 0.33 -6.48 15.86
C MET A 5 1.05 -5.65 16.92
N THR A 6 2.28 -5.27 16.67
CA THR A 6 3.06 -4.37 17.51
C THR A 6 3.25 -3.05 16.77
N ASP A 7 3.64 -2.00 17.50
CA ASP A 7 3.94 -0.72 16.86
C ASP A 7 5.12 -0.84 15.89
N SER A 8 6.12 -1.63 16.25
CA SER A 8 7.27 -1.89 15.37
C SER A 8 6.86 -2.60 14.09
N LEU A 9 6.02 -3.63 14.19
CA LEU A 9 5.53 -4.35 13.02
C LEU A 9 4.68 -3.45 12.12
N ARG A 10 3.82 -2.63 12.73
CA ARG A 10 2.99 -1.67 12.00
C ARG A 10 3.85 -0.66 11.24
N GLN A 11 4.90 -0.15 11.86
CA GLN A 11 5.83 0.78 11.21
C GLN A 11 6.59 0.11 10.07
N GLN A 12 7.03 -1.14 10.23
CA GLN A 12 7.69 -1.89 9.17
C GLN A 12 6.73 -2.16 8.00
N ALA A 13 5.50 -2.50 8.29
CA ALA A 13 4.47 -2.68 7.27
C ALA A 13 4.23 -1.38 6.50
N TYR A 14 4.12 -0.27 7.22
CA TYR A 14 3.99 1.06 6.60
C TYR A 14 5.18 1.36 5.68
N ALA A 15 6.40 1.09 6.13
CA ALA A 15 7.60 1.36 5.33
C ALA A 15 7.58 0.58 4.01
N GLN A 16 7.13 -0.68 4.03
CA GLN A 16 6.98 -1.49 2.83
C GLN A 16 5.92 -0.89 1.90
N ALA A 17 4.78 -0.53 2.44
CA ALA A 17 3.70 0.08 1.65
C ALA A 17 4.14 1.41 1.05
N ALA A 18 4.84 2.24 1.82
CA ALA A 18 5.33 3.54 1.33
C ALA A 18 6.33 3.35 0.19
N ALA A 19 7.21 2.36 0.29
CA ALA A 19 8.16 2.03 -0.78
C ALA A 19 7.42 1.58 -2.05
N PHE A 20 6.37 0.77 -1.88
CA PHE A 20 5.55 0.34 -3.00
C PHE A 20 4.87 1.53 -3.68
N VAL A 21 4.29 2.43 -2.90
CA VAL A 21 3.61 3.62 -3.43
C VAL A 21 4.59 4.55 -4.15
N ARG A 22 5.82 4.68 -3.67
CA ARG A 22 6.85 5.44 -4.40
C ARG A 22 7.09 4.84 -5.80
N THR A 23 7.05 3.51 -5.92
CA THR A 23 7.15 2.84 -7.22
C THR A 23 5.92 3.13 -8.08
N LEU A 24 4.72 3.09 -7.48
CA LEU A 24 3.48 3.43 -8.18
C LEU A 24 3.53 4.86 -8.72
N ASP A 25 4.06 5.79 -7.94
CA ASP A 25 4.15 7.20 -8.31
C ASP A 25 4.99 7.40 -9.58
N ARG A 26 5.96 6.55 -9.82
CA ARG A 26 6.80 6.61 -11.02
C ARG A 26 6.06 6.18 -12.29
N ARG A 27 4.94 5.50 -12.17
CA ARG A 27 4.16 4.96 -13.31
C ARG A 27 5.03 4.12 -14.26
N ASP A 28 6.02 3.42 -13.72
CA ASP A 28 6.95 2.61 -14.51
C ASP A 28 6.67 1.12 -14.32
N PRO A 29 6.06 0.44 -15.31
CA PRO A 29 5.75 -0.97 -15.17
C PRO A 29 7.00 -1.86 -15.01
N LEU A 30 8.13 -1.46 -15.56
CA LEU A 30 9.37 -2.22 -15.38
C LEU A 30 9.87 -2.14 -13.94
N ALA A 31 9.75 -0.99 -13.29
CA ALA A 31 10.12 -0.83 -11.89
C ALA A 31 9.24 -1.70 -11.00
N LEU A 32 7.94 -1.79 -11.29
CA LEU A 32 7.02 -2.68 -10.57
C LEU A 32 7.43 -4.15 -10.70
N GLN A 33 7.80 -4.57 -11.90
CA GLN A 33 8.27 -5.94 -12.13
C GLN A 33 9.57 -6.26 -11.39
N ARG A 34 10.54 -5.36 -11.48
CA ARG A 34 11.88 -5.58 -10.93
C ARG A 34 11.92 -5.49 -9.41
N ASN A 35 11.28 -4.48 -8.85
CA ASN A 35 11.39 -4.20 -7.42
C ASN A 35 10.42 -5.02 -6.58
N TRP A 36 9.31 -5.46 -7.16
CA TRP A 36 8.23 -6.11 -6.43
C TRP A 36 7.86 -7.49 -6.96
N SER A 37 8.66 -8.02 -7.89
CA SER A 37 8.46 -9.37 -8.46
C SER A 37 7.08 -9.57 -9.05
N LEU A 38 6.52 -8.53 -9.67
CA LEU A 38 5.22 -8.62 -10.31
C LEU A 38 5.36 -9.08 -11.74
N SER A 39 4.36 -9.82 -12.23
CA SER A 39 4.31 -10.20 -13.64
C SER A 39 4.08 -8.98 -14.52
N PRO A 40 4.49 -9.03 -15.81
CA PRO A 40 4.19 -7.92 -16.73
C PRO A 40 2.70 -7.59 -16.82
N GLY A 41 1.84 -8.60 -16.82
CA GLY A 41 0.39 -8.41 -16.88
C GLY A 41 -0.16 -7.69 -15.67
N VAL A 42 0.30 -8.05 -14.47
CA VAL A 42 -0.12 -7.38 -13.23
C VAL A 42 0.40 -5.95 -13.20
N ALA A 43 1.65 -5.73 -13.60
CA ALA A 43 2.21 -4.37 -13.65
C ALA A 43 1.40 -3.47 -14.59
N ASP A 44 1.03 -3.96 -15.76
CA ASP A 44 0.21 -3.21 -16.72
C ASP A 44 -1.18 -2.93 -16.17
N GLU A 45 -1.79 -3.90 -15.50
CA GLU A 45 -3.09 -3.75 -14.85
C GLU A 45 -3.05 -2.66 -13.77
N ILE A 46 -1.99 -2.63 -12.97
CA ILE A 46 -1.81 -1.59 -11.94
C ILE A 46 -1.79 -0.21 -12.59
N ILE A 47 -1.02 -0.03 -13.67
CA ILE A 47 -0.93 1.26 -14.36
C ILE A 47 -2.31 1.66 -14.91
N GLU A 48 -3.05 0.73 -15.49
CA GLU A 48 -4.41 1.00 -15.97
C GLU A 48 -5.33 1.46 -14.84
N MET A 49 -5.25 0.80 -13.68
CA MET A 49 -6.05 1.18 -12.52
C MET A 49 -5.68 2.58 -12.02
N LEU A 50 -4.40 2.88 -11.94
CA LEU A 50 -3.95 4.22 -11.54
C LEU A 50 -4.45 5.29 -12.52
N ASP A 51 -4.36 5.02 -13.80
CA ASP A 51 -4.83 5.96 -14.83
C ASP A 51 -6.34 6.19 -14.77
N SER A 52 -7.10 5.21 -14.26
CA SER A 52 -8.54 5.36 -14.12
C SER A 52 -8.94 6.26 -12.93
N TYR A 53 -8.09 6.38 -11.93
CA TYR A 53 -8.36 7.18 -10.74
C TYR A 53 -7.63 8.51 -10.70
N PHE A 54 -6.47 8.60 -11.34
CA PHE A 54 -5.57 9.75 -11.17
C PHE A 54 -5.04 10.23 -12.51
N ALA A 55 -4.83 11.55 -12.61
CA ALA A 55 -4.11 12.11 -13.76
C ALA A 55 -2.64 11.75 -13.67
N ALA A 56 -1.99 11.62 -14.83
CA ALA A 56 -0.59 11.19 -14.91
C ALA A 56 0.39 12.15 -14.21
N ASN A 57 0.00 13.42 -14.06
CA ASN A 57 0.83 14.43 -13.41
C ASN A 57 0.56 14.58 -11.92
N GLN A 58 -0.38 13.82 -11.36
CA GLN A 58 -0.62 13.85 -9.93
C GLN A 58 0.40 13.00 -9.19
N ALA A 59 0.96 13.52 -8.11
CA ALA A 59 1.90 12.80 -7.26
C ALA A 59 1.14 11.88 -6.32
N LEU A 60 1.49 10.61 -6.31
CA LEU A 60 0.87 9.60 -5.44
C LEU A 60 1.72 9.40 -4.19
N SER A 61 1.07 9.34 -3.05
CA SER A 61 1.74 9.13 -1.77
C SER A 61 0.79 8.48 -0.76
N LEU A 62 1.34 8.07 0.37
CA LEU A 62 0.58 7.71 1.55
C LEU A 62 0.58 8.87 2.54
N ALA A 63 -0.39 8.86 3.47
CA ALA A 63 -0.35 9.77 4.60
C ALA A 63 0.98 9.59 5.35
N PRO A 64 1.58 10.68 5.86
CA PRO A 64 2.82 10.58 6.64
C PRO A 64 2.64 9.63 7.83
N LEU A 65 3.73 8.98 8.24
CA LEU A 65 3.68 7.99 9.34
C LEU A 65 3.00 8.56 10.59
N ALA A 66 3.28 9.82 10.93
CA ALA A 66 2.70 10.45 12.11
C ALA A 66 1.16 10.55 12.05
N GLU A 67 0.58 10.50 10.87
CA GLU A 67 -0.88 10.63 10.66
C GLU A 67 -1.54 9.33 10.20
N ALA A 68 -0.74 8.40 9.66
CA ALA A 68 -1.25 7.22 8.97
C ALA A 68 -2.17 6.36 9.84
N PHE A 69 -1.84 6.22 11.13
CA PHE A 69 -2.57 5.37 12.07
C PHE A 69 -3.44 6.13 13.04
N VAL A 70 -3.60 7.43 12.85
CA VAL A 70 -4.48 8.27 13.67
C VAL A 70 -5.88 8.20 13.09
N PRO A 71 -6.89 7.76 13.86
CA PRO A 71 -8.27 7.69 13.35
C PRO A 71 -8.77 9.09 12.97
N GLY A 72 -9.32 9.19 11.75
CA GLY A 72 -9.97 10.40 11.28
C GLY A 72 -11.46 10.37 11.57
N GLN A 73 -12.22 11.16 10.83
CA GLN A 73 -13.68 11.16 10.91
C GLN A 73 -14.21 9.76 10.57
N GLY A 74 -15.12 9.25 11.36
CA GLY A 74 -15.66 7.91 11.19
C GLY A 74 -14.78 6.80 11.75
N GLY A 75 -13.69 7.14 12.45
CA GLY A 75 -12.80 6.18 13.09
C GLY A 75 -11.87 5.42 12.15
N ARG A 76 -11.78 5.82 10.88
CA ARG A 76 -10.91 5.18 9.90
C ARG A 76 -9.53 5.82 9.86
N CYS A 77 -8.51 4.98 9.75
CA CYS A 77 -7.13 5.42 9.56
C CYS A 77 -6.81 5.50 8.06
N ALA A 78 -5.89 6.40 7.70
CA ALA A 78 -5.43 6.50 6.32
C ALA A 78 -4.70 5.23 5.88
N VAL A 79 -4.00 4.56 6.81
CA VAL A 79 -3.41 3.24 6.60
C VAL A 79 -3.94 2.33 7.70
N ASP A 80 -4.62 1.27 7.32
CA ASP A 80 -5.17 0.29 8.25
C ASP A 80 -4.40 -1.02 8.11
N VAL A 81 -3.84 -1.49 9.21
CA VAL A 81 -3.11 -2.76 9.28
C VAL A 81 -3.90 -3.69 10.18
N TYR A 82 -4.27 -4.86 9.67
CA TYR A 82 -5.12 -5.80 10.41
C TYR A 82 -4.64 -7.23 10.23
N ALA A 83 -4.94 -8.06 11.23
CA ALA A 83 -4.64 -9.48 11.16
C ALA A 83 -5.66 -10.18 10.28
N THR A 84 -5.20 -11.17 9.50
CA THR A 84 -6.08 -12.02 8.70
C THR A 84 -6.15 -13.42 9.30
N ASP A 85 -7.19 -14.18 8.93
CA ASP A 85 -7.35 -15.57 9.41
C ASP A 85 -6.29 -16.51 8.81
N CYS A 86 -5.66 -16.09 7.71
CA CYS A 86 -4.68 -16.93 6.99
C CYS A 86 -3.24 -16.73 7.43
N GLY A 87 -2.98 -15.82 8.38
CA GLY A 87 -1.64 -15.55 8.90
C GLY A 87 -0.99 -14.25 8.42
N PRO A 88 -1.05 -13.86 7.13
CA PRO A 88 -0.46 -12.59 6.72
C PRO A 88 -1.26 -11.41 7.28
N LEU A 89 -0.59 -10.25 7.35
CA LEU A 89 -1.28 -9.00 7.68
C LEU A 89 -1.91 -8.43 6.43
N GLY A 90 -3.11 -7.85 6.57
CA GLY A 90 -3.73 -7.08 5.52
C GLY A 90 -3.45 -5.60 5.71
N LEU A 91 -3.32 -4.86 4.62
CA LEU A 91 -3.19 -3.42 4.63
C LEU A 91 -4.19 -2.81 3.67
N GLU A 92 -4.86 -1.77 4.13
CA GLU A 92 -5.68 -0.91 3.30
C GLU A 92 -5.11 0.50 3.39
N CYS A 93 -4.63 1.02 2.27
CA CYS A 93 -3.93 2.29 2.23
C CYS A 93 -4.65 3.24 1.29
N ARG A 94 -5.18 4.34 1.81
CA ARG A 94 -5.76 5.39 0.98
C ARG A 94 -4.64 6.07 0.21
N LEU A 95 -4.72 6.08 -1.11
CA LEU A 95 -3.76 6.79 -1.95
C LEU A 95 -4.07 8.28 -1.95
N LEU A 96 -3.04 9.08 -1.68
CA LEU A 96 -3.15 10.54 -1.78
C LEU A 96 -2.71 10.97 -3.16
N ALA A 97 -3.42 11.95 -3.72
CA ALA A 97 -3.06 12.60 -4.97
C ALA A 97 -2.71 14.06 -4.64
N ASP A 98 -1.47 14.45 -4.91
CA ASP A 98 -0.95 15.79 -4.57
C ASP A 98 -1.18 16.13 -3.10
N GLY A 99 -1.01 15.14 -2.23
CA GLY A 99 -1.13 15.30 -0.78
C GLY A 99 -2.56 15.29 -0.25
N ARG A 100 -3.57 15.06 -1.09
CA ARG A 100 -4.98 15.04 -0.69
C ARG A 100 -5.56 13.64 -0.86
N PRO A 101 -6.48 13.20 0.02
CA PRO A 101 -7.11 11.89 -0.11
C PRO A 101 -7.78 11.72 -1.47
N GLY A 102 -7.39 10.67 -2.19
CA GLY A 102 -8.01 10.29 -3.44
C GLY A 102 -9.15 9.29 -3.22
N GLU A 103 -9.74 8.84 -4.31
CA GLU A 103 -10.84 7.86 -4.26
C GLU A 103 -10.34 6.42 -4.14
N ALA A 104 -9.10 6.16 -4.53
CA ALA A 104 -8.56 4.81 -4.60
C ALA A 104 -7.92 4.37 -3.30
N THR A 105 -8.15 3.11 -2.96
CA THR A 105 -7.52 2.43 -1.83
C THR A 105 -6.67 1.29 -2.37
N LEU A 106 -5.42 1.23 -1.92
CA LEU A 106 -4.48 0.17 -2.25
C LEU A 106 -4.62 -0.94 -1.22
N HIS A 107 -4.87 -2.16 -1.69
CA HIS A 107 -5.00 -3.34 -0.84
C HIS A 107 -3.77 -4.22 -1.00
N LEU A 108 -3.10 -4.49 0.12
CA LEU A 108 -1.86 -5.27 0.18
C LEU A 108 -1.96 -6.34 1.25
N GLU A 109 -1.11 -7.35 1.14
CA GLU A 109 -0.85 -8.29 2.22
C GLU A 109 0.64 -8.29 2.51
N ILE A 110 0.98 -8.53 3.77
CA ILE A 110 2.37 -8.66 4.21
C ILE A 110 2.52 -9.97 4.96
N SER A 111 3.45 -10.81 4.49
CA SER A 111 3.78 -12.07 5.11
C SER A 111 5.20 -12.04 5.67
N GLY A 112 5.60 -13.11 6.36
CA GLY A 112 6.91 -13.20 6.98
C GLY A 112 6.86 -12.85 8.44
N HIS A 113 7.94 -12.26 8.95
CA HIS A 113 8.05 -11.87 10.34
C HIS A 113 8.81 -10.56 10.45
N GLU A 114 8.78 -9.97 11.65
CA GLU A 114 9.47 -8.71 11.93
C GLU A 114 10.94 -8.78 11.50
N GLY A 115 11.39 -7.81 10.74
CA GLY A 115 12.73 -7.77 10.15
C GLY A 115 12.86 -8.51 8.81
N ALA A 116 11.85 -9.31 8.41
CA ALA A 116 11.89 -10.07 7.16
C ALA A 116 10.49 -10.13 6.54
N LEU A 117 9.92 -8.96 6.29
CA LEU A 117 8.58 -8.84 5.72
C LEU A 117 8.61 -8.90 4.20
N ARG A 118 7.55 -9.49 3.62
CA ARG A 118 7.34 -9.55 2.18
C ARG A 118 5.97 -8.99 1.84
N LEU A 119 5.95 -8.01 0.95
CA LEU A 119 4.72 -7.35 0.51
C LEU A 119 4.15 -8.04 -0.72
N HIS A 120 2.84 -8.24 -0.73
CA HIS A 120 2.09 -8.81 -1.84
C HIS A 120 0.99 -7.85 -2.26
N TYR A 121 1.01 -7.48 -3.54
CA TYR A 121 -0.05 -6.65 -4.11
C TYR A 121 -1.34 -7.45 -4.23
N GLN A 122 -2.47 -6.88 -3.82
CA GLN A 122 -3.77 -7.50 -3.99
C GLN A 122 -4.57 -6.81 -5.09
N TYR A 123 -5.01 -5.57 -4.84
CA TYR A 123 -5.73 -4.80 -5.85
C TYR A 123 -5.81 -3.32 -5.45
N ILE A 124 -6.22 -2.50 -6.41
CA ILE A 124 -6.55 -1.09 -6.18
C ILE A 124 -8.04 -0.93 -6.50
N GLY A 125 -8.79 -0.30 -5.60
CA GLY A 125 -10.22 -0.11 -5.76
C GLY A 125 -10.74 1.11 -5.01
N SER A 126 -12.00 1.37 -5.18
CA SER A 126 -12.67 2.48 -4.50
C SER A 126 -13.57 2.00 -3.37
#